data_a45af29cef6de3947ceec6cf5ca73b76
#
_entry.id   a45af29cef6de3947ceec6cf5ca73b76
#
_cell.length_a   1.000
_cell.length_b   1.000
_cell.length_c   1.000
_cell.angle_alpha   90.00
_cell.angle_beta   90.00
_cell.angle_gamma   90.00
#
_symmetry.space_group_name_H-M   'P 1'
#
loop_
_entity.id
_entity.type
_entity.pdbx_description
1 polymer ?
#
loop_
_entity_poly.entity_id
_entity_poly.type
_entity_poly.pdbx_seq_one_letter_code
_entity_poly.pdbx_strand_id
1 'polypeptide(L)'
;ASDVYKRQAAEYGRRKGRHIITTAIEHAAVLEPVKALAAQGYEVTYLKPDRSGHVSPDALRAALRPDTVLVSMMLVNNELGTLLPVAEAAQAIRDAGSPALLHCDAVQAFLKVPFTPAELGVDLLTLSGHKIRAPKGIGVQYIRRGLNLKPLLTGGGQEGGLRPGTEPTAQAAA
;
A
#
# COMPACT_ATOMS: atom_id res chain seq x y z
N ALA A 1 -7.04 0.30 -9.47
CA ALA A 1 -6.09 1.39 -9.14
C ALA A 1 -5.01 0.97 -8.17
N SER A 2 -5.31 0.19 -7.12
CA SER A 2 -4.34 -0.16 -6.09
C SER A 2 -3.19 -1.07 -6.58
N ASP A 3 -3.38 -1.88 -7.61
CA ASP A 3 -2.36 -2.73 -8.21
C ASP A 3 -1.27 -1.94 -8.94
N VAL A 4 -1.65 -0.84 -9.59
CA VAL A 4 -0.74 0.04 -10.33
C VAL A 4 0.34 0.59 -9.40
N TYR A 5 -0.06 1.11 -8.24
CA TYR A 5 0.86 1.80 -7.32
C TYR A 5 1.82 0.86 -6.60
N LYS A 6 1.43 -0.37 -6.32
CA LYS A 6 2.34 -1.38 -5.75
C LYS A 6 3.45 -1.74 -6.72
N ARG A 7 3.10 -1.88 -8.00
CA ARG A 7 4.10 -2.08 -9.07
C ARG A 7 5.01 -0.87 -9.21
N GLN A 8 4.46 0.36 -9.16
CA GLN A 8 5.26 1.60 -9.19
C GLN A 8 6.21 1.69 -7.99
N ALA A 9 5.76 1.35 -6.79
CA ALA A 9 6.59 1.36 -5.58
C ALA A 9 7.74 0.34 -5.66
N ALA A 10 7.44 -0.89 -6.11
CA ALA A 10 8.44 -1.91 -6.30
C ALA A 10 9.47 -1.51 -7.39
N GLU A 11 9.01 -0.95 -8.50
CA GLU A 11 9.90 -0.46 -9.56
C GLU A 11 10.74 0.75 -9.11
N TYR A 12 10.18 1.66 -8.30
CA TYR A 12 10.93 2.76 -7.69
C TYR A 12 12.10 2.26 -6.84
N GLY A 13 11.88 1.21 -6.06
CA GLY A 13 12.90 0.59 -5.21
C GLY A 13 13.84 -0.38 -5.93
N ARG A 14 13.57 -0.75 -7.20
CA ARG A 14 14.24 -1.84 -7.92
C ARG A 14 15.77 -1.80 -7.92
N ARG A 15 16.36 -0.59 -7.90
CA ARG A 15 17.81 -0.42 -7.84
C ARG A 15 18.40 -0.67 -6.45
N LYS A 16 17.55 -0.68 -5.40
CA LYS A 16 17.94 -0.88 -4.00
C LYS A 16 17.76 -2.31 -3.56
N GLY A 17 16.84 -3.05 -4.21
CA GLY A 17 16.58 -4.45 -3.87
C GLY A 17 15.34 -5.01 -4.55
N ARG A 18 15.00 -6.23 -4.18
CA ARG A 18 13.83 -6.96 -4.71
C ARG A 18 13.04 -7.72 -3.65
N HIS A 19 13.15 -7.32 -2.39
CA HIS A 19 12.38 -7.93 -1.33
C HIS A 19 11.14 -7.10 -1.00
N ILE A 20 9.99 -7.78 -0.86
CA ILE A 20 8.69 -7.21 -0.51
C ILE A 20 8.17 -7.91 0.74
N ILE A 21 7.62 -7.14 1.66
CA ILE A 21 6.91 -7.67 2.83
C ILE A 21 5.44 -7.29 2.71
N THR A 22 4.56 -8.25 2.94
CA THR A 22 3.10 -8.01 3.04
C THR A 22 2.49 -8.93 4.09
N THR A 23 1.22 -8.73 4.43
CA THR A 23 0.53 -9.66 5.34
C THR A 23 -0.17 -10.77 4.56
N ALA A 24 -0.35 -11.94 5.18
CA ALA A 24 -1.05 -13.05 4.56
C ALA A 24 -2.58 -12.84 4.48
N ILE A 25 -3.09 -11.80 5.14
CA ILE A 25 -4.51 -11.46 5.24
C ILE A 25 -4.90 -10.21 4.45
N GLU A 26 -4.05 -9.76 3.54
CA GLU A 26 -4.37 -8.66 2.65
C GLU A 26 -5.52 -9.02 1.69
N HIS A 27 -6.22 -7.99 1.23
CA HIS A 27 -7.20 -8.15 0.15
C HIS A 27 -6.52 -8.61 -1.15
N ALA A 28 -7.25 -9.32 -2.02
CA ALA A 28 -6.76 -9.79 -3.32
C ALA A 28 -6.15 -8.68 -4.18
N ALA A 29 -6.65 -7.43 -4.07
CA ALA A 29 -6.07 -6.25 -4.74
C ALA A 29 -4.63 -5.92 -4.30
N VAL A 30 -4.15 -6.51 -3.20
CA VAL A 30 -2.75 -6.46 -2.75
C VAL A 30 -2.03 -7.76 -3.10
N LEU A 31 -2.63 -8.91 -2.76
CA LEU A 31 -1.97 -10.22 -2.90
C LEU A 31 -1.68 -10.56 -4.36
N GLU A 32 -2.61 -10.34 -5.28
CA GLU A 32 -2.39 -10.69 -6.69
C GLU A 32 -1.28 -9.86 -7.37
N PRO A 33 -1.21 -8.52 -7.20
CA PRO A 33 -0.05 -7.76 -7.67
C PRO A 33 1.28 -8.20 -7.05
N VAL A 34 1.29 -8.57 -5.76
CA VAL A 34 2.50 -9.06 -5.09
C VAL A 34 2.93 -10.41 -5.66
N LYS A 35 2.00 -11.34 -5.91
CA LYS A 35 2.28 -12.61 -6.60
C LYS A 35 2.84 -12.38 -8.01
N ALA A 36 2.27 -11.41 -8.75
CA ALA A 36 2.76 -11.05 -10.07
C ALA A 36 4.20 -10.48 -10.03
N LEU A 37 4.55 -9.73 -8.99
CA LEU A 37 5.92 -9.27 -8.76
C LEU A 37 6.85 -10.44 -8.39
N ALA A 38 6.38 -11.39 -7.58
CA ALA A 38 7.15 -12.60 -7.27
C ALA A 38 7.50 -13.39 -8.54
N ALA A 39 6.56 -13.52 -9.48
CA ALA A 39 6.81 -14.14 -10.78
C ALA A 39 7.84 -13.37 -11.64
N GLN A 40 8.09 -12.09 -11.32
CA GLN A 40 9.11 -11.23 -11.95
C GLN A 40 10.45 -11.21 -11.20
N GLY A 41 10.63 -12.11 -10.23
CA GLY A 41 11.87 -12.28 -9.48
C GLY A 41 12.00 -11.40 -8.24
N TYR A 42 10.88 -10.89 -7.68
CA TYR A 42 10.87 -10.33 -6.34
C TYR A 42 10.70 -11.45 -5.31
N GLU A 43 11.43 -11.37 -4.22
CA GLU A 43 11.20 -12.20 -3.04
C GLU A 43 10.09 -11.59 -2.18
N VAL A 44 9.19 -12.43 -1.66
CA VAL A 44 8.05 -11.96 -0.87
C VAL A 44 8.00 -12.67 0.47
N THR A 45 8.01 -11.89 1.55
CA THR A 45 7.71 -12.38 2.89
C THR A 45 6.26 -12.06 3.24
N TYR A 46 5.48 -13.10 3.56
CA TYR A 46 4.11 -12.97 4.02
C TYR A 46 4.07 -13.08 5.55
N LEU A 47 3.80 -11.98 6.24
CA LEU A 47 3.60 -11.96 7.68
C LEU A 47 2.29 -12.67 8.03
N LYS A 48 2.37 -13.69 8.86
CA LYS A 48 1.19 -14.42 9.30
C LYS A 48 0.56 -13.73 10.50
N PRO A 49 -0.77 -13.56 10.54
CA PRO A 49 -1.46 -13.10 11.74
C PRO A 49 -1.48 -14.21 12.79
N ASP A 50 -1.71 -13.82 14.03
CA ASP A 50 -2.10 -14.74 15.10
C ASP A 50 -3.57 -15.20 14.94
N ARG A 51 -4.07 -15.99 15.92
CA ARG A 51 -5.44 -16.50 15.91
C ARG A 51 -6.50 -15.40 16.04
N SER A 52 -6.15 -14.22 16.52
CA SER A 52 -7.02 -13.05 16.65
C SER A 52 -6.96 -12.12 15.42
N GLY A 53 -6.13 -12.46 14.43
CA GLY A 53 -5.97 -11.69 13.21
C GLY A 53 -4.97 -10.53 13.33
N HIS A 54 -4.20 -10.44 14.40
CA HIS A 54 -3.17 -9.42 14.58
C HIS A 54 -1.83 -9.85 13.99
N VAL A 55 -1.12 -8.89 13.42
CA VAL A 55 0.24 -9.08 12.92
C VAL A 55 1.22 -8.43 13.89
N SER A 56 2.20 -9.19 14.36
CA SER A 56 3.19 -8.67 15.30
C SER A 56 4.14 -7.66 14.64
N PRO A 57 4.34 -6.47 15.24
CA PRO A 57 5.40 -5.55 14.80
C PRO A 57 6.80 -6.17 14.85
N ASP A 58 7.06 -7.08 15.79
CA ASP A 58 8.35 -7.76 15.89
C ASP A 58 8.58 -8.75 14.74
N ALA A 59 7.52 -9.40 14.26
CA ALA A 59 7.60 -10.22 13.04
C ALA A 59 7.99 -9.39 11.81
N LEU A 60 7.48 -8.15 11.72
CA LEU A 60 7.90 -7.23 10.67
C LEU A 60 9.37 -6.83 10.85
N ARG A 61 9.80 -6.45 12.06
CA ARG A 61 11.20 -6.08 12.31
C ARG A 61 12.16 -7.21 11.93
N ALA A 62 11.82 -8.44 12.28
CA ALA A 62 12.61 -9.62 11.95
C ALA A 62 12.64 -9.92 10.44
N ALA A 63 11.61 -9.53 9.71
CA ALA A 63 11.51 -9.75 8.26
C ALA A 63 12.19 -8.65 7.43
N LEU A 64 12.46 -7.46 8.01
CA LEU A 64 13.11 -6.37 7.30
C LEU A 64 14.54 -6.75 6.91
N ARG A 65 14.88 -6.49 5.66
CA ARG A 65 16.20 -6.73 5.07
C ARG A 65 16.74 -5.45 4.43
N PRO A 66 18.05 -5.32 4.23
CA PRO A 66 18.65 -4.16 3.54
C PRO A 66 18.12 -3.97 2.11
N ASP A 67 17.68 -5.05 1.46
CA ASP A 67 17.12 -5.07 0.12
C ASP A 67 15.57 -5.05 0.08
N THR A 68 14.90 -4.82 1.23
CA THR A 68 13.46 -4.61 1.28
C THR A 68 13.12 -3.26 0.63
N VAL A 69 12.23 -3.29 -0.38
CA VAL A 69 11.86 -2.09 -1.15
C VAL A 69 10.42 -1.67 -0.97
N LEU A 70 9.56 -2.58 -0.50
CA LEU A 70 8.15 -2.32 -0.25
C LEU A 70 7.68 -3.13 0.95
N VAL A 71 6.98 -2.45 1.86
CA VAL A 71 6.12 -3.05 2.86
C VAL A 71 4.69 -2.65 2.52
N SER A 72 3.77 -3.61 2.40
CA SER A 72 2.36 -3.34 2.16
C SER A 72 1.53 -3.97 3.27
N MET A 73 0.77 -3.15 4.00
CA MET A 73 -0.03 -3.58 5.14
C MET A 73 -1.36 -2.83 5.15
N MET A 74 -2.48 -3.56 5.22
CA MET A 74 -3.79 -2.93 5.40
C MET A 74 -3.94 -2.35 6.81
N LEU A 75 -4.73 -1.28 6.95
CA LEU A 75 -5.00 -0.70 8.27
C LEU A 75 -6.10 -1.46 9.01
N VAL A 76 -7.17 -1.82 8.31
CA VAL A 76 -8.29 -2.60 8.84
C VAL A 76 -8.53 -3.80 7.96
N ASN A 77 -8.55 -4.99 8.53
CA ASN A 77 -8.84 -6.21 7.77
C ASN A 77 -10.31 -6.24 7.32
N ASN A 78 -10.53 -6.60 6.07
CA ASN A 78 -11.85 -6.58 5.43
C ASN A 78 -12.80 -7.71 5.88
N GLU A 79 -12.28 -8.76 6.50
CA GLU A 79 -13.06 -9.92 6.95
C GLU A 79 -13.20 -9.92 8.48
N LEU A 80 -12.11 -9.70 9.20
CA LEU A 80 -12.06 -9.77 10.66
C LEU A 80 -12.33 -8.43 11.34
N GLY A 81 -12.10 -7.32 10.65
CA GLY A 81 -12.19 -5.98 11.24
C GLY A 81 -11.04 -5.62 12.18
N THR A 82 -10.01 -6.45 12.27
CA THR A 82 -8.83 -6.18 13.10
C THR A 82 -8.03 -4.98 12.57
N LEU A 83 -7.53 -4.15 13.48
CA LEU A 83 -6.56 -3.09 13.20
C LEU A 83 -5.16 -3.68 13.12
N LEU A 84 -4.41 -3.36 12.07
CA LEU A 84 -3.03 -3.77 11.91
C LEU A 84 -2.07 -2.62 12.28
N PRO A 85 -0.85 -2.94 12.75
CA PRO A 85 0.09 -1.98 13.32
C PRO A 85 0.87 -1.21 12.25
N VAL A 86 0.18 -0.39 11.44
CA VAL A 86 0.79 0.35 10.32
C VAL A 86 1.77 1.43 10.81
N ALA A 87 1.43 2.14 11.88
CA ALA A 87 2.32 3.17 12.43
C ALA A 87 3.60 2.56 13.03
N GLU A 88 3.47 1.41 13.70
CA GLU A 88 4.61 0.63 14.20
C GLU A 88 5.46 0.06 13.07
N ALA A 89 4.83 -0.31 11.96
CA ALA A 89 5.55 -0.72 10.74
C ALA A 89 6.38 0.44 10.17
N ALA A 90 5.82 1.66 10.10
CA ALA A 90 6.55 2.85 9.70
C ALA A 90 7.75 3.13 10.62
N GLN A 91 7.57 2.97 11.93
CA GLN A 91 8.65 3.15 12.89
C GLN A 91 9.74 2.09 12.71
N ALA A 92 9.37 0.82 12.56
CA ALA A 92 10.32 -0.26 12.33
C ALA A 92 11.18 -0.05 11.07
N ILE A 93 10.58 0.43 9.98
CA ILE A 93 11.29 0.75 8.74
C ILE A 93 12.31 1.87 8.97
N ARG A 94 11.92 2.94 9.71
CA ARG A 94 12.84 4.04 10.07
C ARG A 94 13.99 3.57 10.96
N ASP A 95 13.69 2.83 12.03
CA ASP A 95 14.68 2.35 12.99
C ASP A 95 15.70 1.41 12.33
N ALA A 96 15.27 0.62 11.36
CA ALA A 96 16.14 -0.24 10.57
C ALA A 96 16.94 0.50 9.48
N GLY A 97 16.70 1.80 9.27
CA GLY A 97 17.28 2.55 8.14
C GLY A 97 16.93 1.91 6.77
N SER A 98 15.81 1.19 6.71
CA SER A 98 15.41 0.47 5.51
C SER A 98 14.97 1.41 4.39
N PRO A 99 15.33 1.15 3.12
CA PRO A 99 14.88 1.94 1.99
C PRO A 99 13.43 1.63 1.56
N ALA A 100 12.74 0.75 2.28
CA ALA A 100 11.41 0.30 1.94
C ALA A 100 10.39 1.44 1.97
N LEU A 101 9.56 1.52 0.94
CA LEU A 101 8.34 2.32 0.98
C LEU A 101 7.26 1.58 1.76
N LEU A 102 6.47 2.31 2.55
CA LEU A 102 5.31 1.78 3.24
C LEU A 102 4.03 2.15 2.48
N HIS A 103 3.33 1.12 1.99
CA HIS A 103 1.99 1.24 1.42
C HIS A 103 0.95 0.76 2.44
N CYS A 104 -0.13 1.54 2.59
CA CYS A 104 -1.28 1.18 3.40
C CYS A 104 -2.53 1.03 2.53
N ASP A 105 -3.18 -0.14 2.60
CA ASP A 105 -4.56 -0.28 2.14
C ASP A 105 -5.50 0.18 3.26
N ALA A 106 -6.08 1.38 3.12
CA ALA A 106 -7.00 1.97 4.09
C ALA A 106 -8.46 1.92 3.62
N VAL A 107 -8.78 1.07 2.65
CA VAL A 107 -10.12 0.94 2.05
C VAL A 107 -11.18 0.64 3.10
N GLN A 108 -10.90 -0.20 4.08
CA GLN A 108 -11.85 -0.51 5.15
C GLN A 108 -11.76 0.43 6.35
N ALA A 109 -10.69 1.21 6.46
CA ALA A 109 -10.47 2.13 7.57
C ALA A 109 -11.11 3.51 7.37
N PHE A 110 -11.11 4.02 6.14
CA PHE A 110 -11.56 5.38 5.84
C PHE A 110 -13.00 5.62 6.28
N LEU A 111 -13.23 6.72 6.99
CA LEU A 111 -14.48 7.13 7.65
C LEU A 111 -14.99 6.17 8.75
N LYS A 112 -14.21 5.15 9.15
CA LYS A 112 -14.59 4.22 10.24
C LYS A 112 -13.66 4.31 11.44
N VAL A 113 -12.38 4.57 11.19
CA VAL A 113 -11.38 4.84 12.24
C VAL A 113 -10.65 6.14 11.91
N PRO A 114 -10.32 6.96 12.91
CA PRO A 114 -9.56 8.18 12.69
C PRO A 114 -8.11 7.84 12.35
N PHE A 115 -7.58 8.45 11.31
CA PHE A 115 -6.16 8.40 10.95
C PHE A 115 -5.85 9.51 9.95
N THR A 116 -4.59 9.87 9.88
CA THR A 116 -4.02 10.64 8.78
C THR A 116 -2.82 9.90 8.19
N PRO A 117 -2.48 10.07 6.91
CA PRO A 117 -1.28 9.47 6.34
C PRO A 117 0.01 9.86 7.08
N ALA A 118 0.05 11.07 7.65
CA ALA A 118 1.19 11.56 8.42
C ALA A 118 1.34 10.82 9.75
N GLU A 119 0.25 10.62 10.51
CA GLU A 119 0.24 9.86 11.76
C GLU A 119 0.63 8.39 11.53
N LEU A 120 0.16 7.79 10.45
CA LEU A 120 0.54 6.44 10.06
C LEU A 120 1.99 6.35 9.56
N GLY A 121 2.59 7.47 9.14
CA GLY A 121 3.95 7.51 8.58
C GLY A 121 4.08 6.78 7.25
N VAL A 122 3.00 6.70 6.46
CA VAL A 122 2.97 5.97 5.19
C VAL A 122 3.48 6.82 4.02
N ASP A 123 4.09 6.17 3.05
CA ASP A 123 4.51 6.76 1.78
C ASP A 123 3.39 6.75 0.74
N LEU A 124 2.57 5.69 0.79
CA LEU A 124 1.48 5.44 -0.13
C LEU A 124 0.25 4.97 0.65
N LEU A 125 -0.94 5.46 0.28
CA LEU A 125 -2.19 4.98 0.87
C LEU A 125 -3.28 4.89 -0.19
N THR A 126 -4.06 3.81 -0.15
CA THR A 126 -5.14 3.56 -1.12
C THR A 126 -6.50 3.56 -0.45
N LEU A 127 -7.46 4.22 -1.10
CA LEU A 127 -8.87 4.24 -0.72
C LEU A 127 -9.74 3.79 -1.89
N SER A 128 -10.95 3.31 -1.60
CA SER A 128 -11.94 2.95 -2.62
C SER A 128 -13.31 3.53 -2.26
N GLY A 129 -13.88 4.31 -3.17
CA GLY A 129 -15.12 5.06 -2.94
C GLY A 129 -16.33 4.16 -2.63
N HIS A 130 -16.44 2.98 -3.26
CA HIS A 130 -17.60 2.09 -3.06
C HIS A 130 -17.72 1.56 -1.61
N LYS A 131 -16.68 1.65 -0.79
CA LYS A 131 -16.73 1.26 0.63
C LYS A 131 -17.27 2.36 1.54
N ILE A 132 -17.40 3.57 1.01
CA ILE A 132 -17.94 4.75 1.69
C ILE A 132 -19.20 5.31 1.01
N ARG A 133 -19.91 4.47 0.26
CA ARG A 133 -21.14 4.79 -0.48
C ARG A 133 -20.96 5.74 -1.67
N ALA A 134 -19.73 6.06 -2.07
CA ALA A 134 -19.50 6.79 -3.32
C ALA A 134 -19.75 5.89 -4.55
N PRO A 135 -19.94 6.47 -5.74
CA PRO A 135 -20.10 5.71 -6.97
C PRO A 135 -18.98 4.70 -7.21
N LYS A 136 -19.31 3.58 -7.86
CA LYS A 136 -18.31 2.58 -8.27
C LYS A 136 -17.34 3.17 -9.30
N GLY A 137 -16.10 2.71 -9.27
CA GLY A 137 -15.07 3.13 -10.23
C GLY A 137 -14.21 4.31 -9.77
N ILE A 138 -14.53 4.94 -8.63
CA ILE A 138 -13.70 5.98 -8.01
C ILE A 138 -12.87 5.42 -6.86
N GLY A 139 -11.65 5.91 -6.72
CA GLY A 139 -10.73 5.64 -5.62
C GLY A 139 -9.70 6.75 -5.50
N VAL A 140 -9.03 6.80 -4.38
CA VAL A 140 -8.00 7.81 -4.09
C VAL A 140 -6.69 7.11 -3.78
N GLN A 141 -5.62 7.69 -4.30
CA GLN A 141 -4.26 7.32 -3.95
C GLN A 141 -3.57 8.52 -3.31
N TYR A 142 -3.13 8.35 -2.08
CA TYR A 142 -2.19 9.28 -1.47
C TYR A 142 -0.77 8.87 -1.83
N ILE A 143 0.05 9.85 -2.18
CA ILE A 143 1.49 9.71 -2.41
C ILE A 143 2.18 10.77 -1.58
N ARG A 144 3.12 10.38 -0.72
CA ARG A 144 3.90 11.32 0.10
C ARG A 144 4.65 12.31 -0.79
N ARG A 145 4.59 13.60 -0.43
CA ARG A 145 5.29 14.66 -1.16
C ARG A 145 6.78 14.34 -1.31
N GLY A 146 7.32 14.56 -2.50
CA GLY A 146 8.72 14.29 -2.84
C GLY A 146 8.99 12.85 -3.31
N LEU A 147 7.99 11.98 -3.31
CA LEU A 147 8.11 10.64 -3.88
C LEU A 147 7.75 10.68 -5.38
N ASN A 148 8.75 10.54 -6.24
CA ASN A 148 8.59 10.59 -7.70
C ASN A 148 8.40 9.19 -8.26
N LEU A 149 7.17 8.68 -8.26
CA LEU A 149 6.82 7.42 -8.89
C LEU A 149 6.72 7.58 -10.42
N LYS A 150 7.17 6.58 -11.16
CA LYS A 150 6.98 6.55 -12.61
C LYS A 150 5.57 6.07 -12.94
N PRO A 151 4.87 6.71 -13.88
CA PRO A 151 3.57 6.22 -14.35
C PRO A 151 3.74 4.84 -15.02
N LEU A 152 2.83 3.91 -14.75
CA LEU A 152 2.76 2.61 -15.45
C LEU A 152 1.91 2.67 -16.73
N LEU A 153 1.03 3.65 -16.81
CA LEU A 153 0.22 3.91 -18.00
C LEU A 153 0.73 5.18 -18.66
N THR A 154 0.76 5.17 -19.98
CA THR A 154 1.14 6.32 -20.78
C THR A 154 -0.10 6.96 -21.41
N GLY A 155 -0.15 8.28 -21.50
CA GLY A 155 -1.29 9.01 -22.04
C GLY A 155 -1.22 10.50 -21.76
N GLY A 156 -2.37 11.13 -21.49
CA GLY A 156 -2.47 12.56 -21.17
C GLY A 156 -1.89 12.92 -19.81
N GLY A 157 -1.88 14.21 -19.48
CA GLY A 157 -1.29 14.76 -18.26
C GLY A 157 -2.18 14.74 -17.02
N GLN A 158 -3.30 14.00 -17.05
CA GLN A 158 -4.22 13.93 -15.90
C GLN A 158 -3.51 13.39 -14.65
N GLU A 159 -4.00 13.77 -13.48
CA GLU A 159 -3.40 13.41 -12.18
C GLU A 159 -1.89 13.70 -12.12
N GLY A 160 -1.46 14.85 -12.66
CA GLY A 160 -0.05 15.20 -12.73
C GLY A 160 0.81 14.26 -13.59
N GLY A 161 0.20 13.58 -14.57
CA GLY A 161 0.86 12.60 -15.42
C GLY A 161 1.01 11.20 -14.80
N LEU A 162 0.58 11.00 -13.56
CA LEU A 162 0.69 9.71 -12.87
C LEU A 162 -0.38 8.71 -13.30
N ARG A 163 -1.57 9.21 -13.66
CA ARG A 163 -2.71 8.39 -14.06
C ARG A 163 -3.48 9.06 -15.21
N PRO A 164 -3.13 8.76 -16.47
CA PRO A 164 -3.81 9.32 -17.64
C PRO A 164 -5.25 8.79 -17.74
N GLY A 165 -6.07 9.56 -18.46
CA GLY A 165 -7.48 9.29 -18.68
C GLY A 165 -8.36 10.40 -18.12
N THR A 166 -9.47 10.72 -18.81
CA THR A 166 -10.42 11.75 -18.40
C THR A 166 -10.90 11.49 -16.98
N GLU A 167 -10.81 12.48 -16.14
CA GLU A 167 -11.18 12.41 -14.72
C GLU A 167 -12.71 12.26 -14.58
N PRO A 168 -13.19 11.32 -13.77
CA PRO A 168 -14.61 11.10 -13.54
C PRO A 168 -15.14 12.14 -12.52
N THR A 169 -15.20 13.41 -12.93
CA THR A 169 -15.50 14.54 -12.04
C THR A 169 -16.85 14.42 -11.31
N ALA A 170 -17.86 13.87 -11.98
CA ALA A 170 -19.17 13.64 -11.37
C ALA A 170 -19.09 12.62 -10.22
N GLN A 171 -18.35 11.53 -10.39
CA GLN A 171 -18.16 10.52 -9.36
C GLN A 171 -17.25 11.02 -8.22
N ALA A 172 -16.31 11.94 -8.53
CA ALA A 172 -15.43 12.51 -7.53
C ALA A 172 -16.15 13.56 -6.66
N ALA A 173 -17.18 14.21 -7.19
CA ALA A 173 -17.98 15.23 -6.48
C ALA A 173 -19.13 14.63 -5.65
N ALA A 174 -19.54 13.41 -5.92
CA ALA A 174 -20.64 12.72 -5.24
C ALA A 174 -20.22 12.12 -3.91
#